data_26f0db34b78bee2ed4e4c3ccf618c785
#
_entry.id   26f0db34b78bee2ed4e4c3ccf618c785
#
_cell.length_a   1.000
_cell.length_b   1.000
_cell.length_c   1.000
_cell.angle_alpha   90.00
_cell.angle_beta   90.00
_cell.angle_gamma   90.00
#
_symmetry.space_group_name_H-M   'P 1'
#
loop_
_entity.id
_entity.type
_entity.pdbx_description
1 polymer ?
#
loop_
_entity_poly.entity_id
_entity_poly.type
_entity_poly.pdbx_seq_one_letter_code
_entity_poly.pdbx_strand_id
1 'polypeptide(L)'
;MSLLITEKQNQAAGDFVDLIAGRLGSGRAIHPETAIASAARISGSLLLRSFGFDLGSSEPGTALLSNEANEKGPALISLLGAFLAENQVSLDPTKLRGATEHRGTEPNLTTLESLSLLQAEALAVAARHSLSLQQAAEAAALATAFIVKECSASIGGEVGFNVAAFGFVEGSKTVPPRLEEVVKPPASKPWYKVW
;
A
#
# COMPACT_ATOMS: atom_id res chain seq x y z
N MET A 1 3.66 -17.10 -14.67
CA MET A 1 5.07 -16.63 -14.67
C MET A 1 5.34 -16.16 -13.25
N SER A 2 6.15 -16.88 -12.47
CA SER A 2 6.46 -16.49 -11.08
C SER A 2 7.30 -15.21 -11.12
N LEU A 3 6.85 -14.15 -10.46
CA LEU A 3 7.67 -12.96 -10.24
C LEU A 3 8.84 -13.34 -9.33
N LEU A 4 10.05 -13.29 -9.87
CA LEU A 4 11.26 -13.55 -9.08
C LEU A 4 11.53 -12.32 -8.21
N ILE A 5 11.11 -12.38 -6.97
CA ILE A 5 11.42 -11.35 -5.97
C ILE A 5 12.91 -11.46 -5.60
N THR A 6 13.61 -10.36 -5.70
CA THR A 6 15.04 -10.26 -5.34
C THR A 6 15.21 -10.07 -3.83
N GLU A 7 16.42 -10.36 -3.32
CA GLU A 7 16.77 -10.11 -1.92
C GLU A 7 16.57 -8.63 -1.51
N LYS A 8 16.90 -7.70 -2.41
CA LYS A 8 16.66 -6.27 -2.17
C LYS A 8 15.18 -5.92 -2.03
N GLN A 9 14.32 -6.56 -2.82
CA GLN A 9 12.88 -6.38 -2.69
C GLN A 9 12.34 -6.98 -1.39
N ASN A 10 12.86 -8.12 -0.93
CA ASN A 10 12.51 -8.69 0.37
C ASN A 10 12.90 -7.77 1.52
N GLN A 11 14.12 -7.21 1.51
CA GLN A 11 14.56 -6.25 2.52
C GLN A 11 13.71 -4.97 2.49
N ALA A 12 13.42 -4.44 1.31
CA ALA A 12 12.54 -3.28 1.16
C ALA A 12 11.11 -3.57 1.63
N ALA A 13 10.59 -4.79 1.44
CA ALA A 13 9.28 -5.18 1.95
C ALA A 13 9.23 -5.08 3.49
N GLY A 14 10.30 -5.49 4.19
CA GLY A 14 10.42 -5.27 5.64
C GLY A 14 10.34 -3.79 6.01
N ASP A 15 11.12 -2.93 5.33
CA ASP A 15 11.08 -1.48 5.57
C ASP A 15 9.70 -0.86 5.27
N PHE A 16 8.97 -1.37 4.27
CA PHE A 16 7.58 -0.94 4.02
C PHE A 16 6.63 -1.38 5.14
N VAL A 17 6.78 -2.57 5.71
CA VAL A 17 6.00 -2.99 6.89
C VAL A 17 6.26 -2.06 8.06
N ASP A 18 7.53 -1.77 8.34
CA ASP A 18 7.94 -0.86 9.43
C ASP A 18 7.39 0.56 9.22
N LEU A 19 7.41 1.05 7.97
CA LEU A 19 6.82 2.33 7.61
C LEU A 19 5.32 2.37 7.94
N ILE A 20 4.56 1.36 7.51
CA ILE A 20 3.12 1.27 7.76
C ILE A 20 2.85 1.19 9.26
N ALA A 21 3.56 0.31 9.98
CA ALA A 21 3.41 0.15 11.42
C ALA A 21 3.74 1.44 12.19
N GLY A 22 4.83 2.10 11.82
CA GLY A 22 5.29 3.32 12.48
C GLY A 22 4.39 4.53 12.26
N ARG A 23 3.75 4.62 11.09
CA ARG A 23 2.90 5.77 10.72
C ARG A 23 1.42 5.60 11.10
N LEU A 24 0.91 4.39 11.08
CA LEU A 24 -0.51 4.10 11.35
C LEU A 24 -0.74 3.50 12.74
N GLY A 25 0.32 3.02 13.41
CA GLY A 25 0.22 2.51 14.76
C GLY A 25 0.06 3.64 15.77
N SER A 26 -1.03 3.63 16.54
CA SER A 26 -1.20 4.49 17.71
C SER A 26 -1.20 3.62 18.97
N GLY A 27 -0.14 3.76 19.78
CA GLY A 27 0.02 2.91 20.95
C GLY A 27 0.39 1.46 20.56
N ARG A 28 -0.51 0.50 20.83
CA ARG A 28 -0.30 -0.92 20.48
C ARG A 28 -1.35 -1.46 19.50
N ALA A 29 -2.22 -0.60 18.99
CA ALA A 29 -3.30 -1.01 18.11
C ALA A 29 -3.15 -0.35 16.74
N ILE A 30 -3.21 -1.17 15.69
CA ILE A 30 -3.33 -0.73 14.30
C ILE A 30 -4.68 -1.23 13.79
N HIS A 31 -5.44 -0.35 13.13
CA HIS A 31 -6.66 -0.76 12.44
C HIS A 31 -6.29 -1.60 11.22
N PRO A 32 -6.60 -2.90 11.17
CA PRO A 32 -6.08 -3.81 10.16
C PRO A 32 -6.41 -3.37 8.73
N GLU A 33 -7.67 -3.01 8.46
CA GLU A 33 -8.11 -2.63 7.13
C GLU A 33 -7.44 -1.34 6.65
N THR A 34 -7.19 -0.39 7.57
CA THR A 34 -6.46 0.85 7.25
C THR A 34 -5.01 0.56 6.90
N ALA A 35 -4.34 -0.33 7.64
CA ALA A 35 -2.96 -0.71 7.37
C ALA A 35 -2.84 -1.43 6.01
N ILE A 36 -3.71 -2.40 5.76
CA ILE A 36 -3.74 -3.16 4.51
C ILE A 36 -4.02 -2.24 3.31
N ALA A 37 -5.08 -1.43 3.39
CA ALA A 37 -5.45 -0.52 2.31
C ALA A 37 -4.33 0.49 2.02
N SER A 38 -3.72 1.07 3.06
CA SER A 38 -2.66 2.07 2.89
C SER A 38 -1.40 1.47 2.28
N ALA A 39 -0.99 0.27 2.70
CA ALA A 39 0.13 -0.46 2.09
C ALA A 39 -0.14 -0.77 0.61
N ALA A 40 -1.34 -1.26 0.28
CA ALA A 40 -1.75 -1.56 -1.07
C ALA A 40 -1.83 -0.30 -1.96
N ARG A 41 -2.34 0.81 -1.43
CA ARG A 41 -2.40 2.11 -2.12
C ARG A 41 -1.00 2.65 -2.45
N ILE A 42 -0.05 2.51 -1.52
CA ILE A 42 1.36 2.86 -1.78
C ILE A 42 1.94 2.00 -2.89
N SER A 43 1.72 0.69 -2.86
CA SER A 43 2.17 -0.22 -3.92
C SER A 43 1.58 0.18 -5.28
N GLY A 44 0.26 0.40 -5.36
CA GLY A 44 -0.39 0.88 -6.58
C GLY A 44 0.13 2.23 -7.06
N SER A 45 0.37 3.19 -6.15
CA SER A 45 0.90 4.51 -6.49
C SER A 45 2.35 4.45 -7.00
N LEU A 46 3.20 3.59 -6.44
CA LEU A 46 4.55 3.35 -6.96
C LEU A 46 4.50 2.74 -8.37
N LEU A 47 3.55 1.82 -8.62
CA LEU A 47 3.33 1.27 -9.96
C LEU A 47 2.88 2.36 -10.94
N LEU A 48 1.91 3.22 -10.57
CA LEU A 48 1.47 4.36 -11.38
C LEU A 48 2.64 5.27 -11.76
N ARG A 49 3.49 5.62 -10.80
CA ARG A 49 4.68 6.44 -11.01
C ARG A 49 5.69 5.78 -11.95
N SER A 50 5.75 4.43 -11.99
CA SER A 50 6.67 3.70 -12.87
C SER A 50 6.33 3.84 -14.35
N PHE A 51 5.13 4.31 -14.69
CA PHE A 51 4.69 4.50 -16.08
C PHE A 51 5.24 5.79 -16.72
N GLY A 52 5.80 6.70 -15.91
CA GLY A 52 6.41 7.93 -16.42
C GLY A 52 5.41 9.00 -16.89
N PHE A 53 4.16 8.93 -16.44
CA PHE A 53 3.17 9.98 -16.73
C PHE A 53 3.55 11.30 -16.09
N ASP A 54 3.20 12.43 -16.74
CA ASP A 54 3.25 13.75 -16.12
C ASP A 54 2.10 13.92 -15.10
N LEU A 55 2.36 13.47 -13.88
CA LEU A 55 1.40 13.56 -12.78
C LEU A 55 1.29 14.97 -12.20
N GLY A 56 2.26 15.87 -12.52
CA GLY A 56 2.27 17.25 -12.02
C GLY A 56 1.22 18.15 -12.66
N SER A 57 0.74 17.80 -13.85
CA SER A 57 -0.28 18.56 -14.59
C SER A 57 -1.72 18.26 -14.11
N SER A 58 -1.91 17.21 -13.34
CA SER A 58 -3.23 16.77 -12.86
C SER A 58 -3.44 17.12 -11.39
N GLU A 59 -4.70 17.34 -11.01
CA GLU A 59 -5.06 17.59 -9.62
C GLU A 59 -4.94 16.31 -8.78
N PRO A 60 -4.28 16.34 -7.60
CA PRO A 60 -4.22 15.20 -6.68
C PRO A 60 -5.61 14.66 -6.33
N GLY A 61 -5.74 13.34 -6.29
CA GLY A 61 -7.02 12.67 -6.04
C GLY A 61 -7.86 12.41 -7.30
N THR A 62 -7.51 13.00 -8.45
CA THR A 62 -8.20 12.73 -9.72
C THR A 62 -7.96 11.29 -10.17
N ALA A 63 -9.00 10.65 -10.71
CA ALA A 63 -8.89 9.32 -11.29
C ALA A 63 -8.11 9.38 -12.61
N LEU A 64 -7.05 8.58 -12.72
CA LEU A 64 -6.24 8.43 -13.92
C LEU A 64 -6.41 7.00 -14.45
N LEU A 65 -7.17 6.87 -15.53
CA LEU A 65 -7.40 5.59 -16.19
C LEU A 65 -6.35 5.39 -17.28
N SER A 66 -5.60 4.30 -17.20
CA SER A 66 -4.57 3.96 -18.19
C SER A 66 -4.58 2.47 -18.53
N ASN A 67 -4.14 2.13 -19.73
CA ASN A 67 -3.98 0.73 -20.14
C ASN A 67 -2.86 0.06 -19.34
N GLU A 68 -1.79 0.79 -19.03
CA GLU A 68 -0.65 0.28 -18.26
C GLU A 68 -1.09 -0.19 -16.88
N ALA A 69 -1.96 0.55 -16.19
CA ALA A 69 -2.50 0.15 -14.90
C ALA A 69 -3.38 -1.12 -15.01
N ASN A 70 -4.15 -1.26 -16.11
CA ASN A 70 -4.97 -2.44 -16.35
C ASN A 70 -4.11 -3.68 -16.68
N GLU A 71 -3.00 -3.51 -17.38
CA GLU A 71 -2.11 -4.60 -17.79
C GLU A 71 -1.17 -5.06 -16.66
N LYS A 72 -0.63 -4.11 -15.89
CA LYS A 72 0.39 -4.40 -14.87
C LYS A 72 -0.18 -4.54 -13.46
N GLY A 73 -1.29 -3.89 -13.16
CA GLY A 73 -1.94 -3.97 -11.84
C GLY A 73 -2.26 -5.39 -11.36
N PRO A 74 -2.78 -6.29 -12.23
CA PRO A 74 -3.06 -7.66 -11.85
C PRO A 74 -1.85 -8.45 -11.30
N ALA A 75 -0.62 -8.06 -11.67
CA ALA A 75 0.58 -8.71 -11.17
C ALA A 75 0.76 -8.50 -9.64
N LEU A 76 0.37 -7.34 -9.10
CA LEU A 76 0.42 -7.07 -7.66
C LEU A 76 -0.57 -7.97 -6.89
N ILE A 77 -1.77 -8.15 -7.45
CA ILE A 77 -2.80 -9.04 -6.88
C ILE A 77 -2.34 -10.50 -6.93
N SER A 78 -1.71 -10.90 -8.04
CA SER A 78 -1.15 -12.26 -8.19
C SER A 78 -0.05 -12.52 -7.19
N LEU A 79 0.83 -11.54 -6.92
CA LEU A 79 1.88 -11.64 -5.91
C LEU A 79 1.28 -11.80 -4.51
N LEU A 80 0.27 -11.00 -4.15
CA LEU A 80 -0.48 -11.14 -2.91
C LEU A 80 -1.04 -12.55 -2.76
N GLY A 81 -1.77 -13.04 -3.77
CA GLY A 81 -2.38 -14.38 -3.74
C GLY A 81 -1.35 -15.50 -3.60
N ALA A 82 -0.23 -15.42 -4.35
CA ALA A 82 0.84 -16.40 -4.26
C ALA A 82 1.48 -16.44 -2.88
N PHE A 83 1.79 -15.26 -2.30
CA PHE A 83 2.34 -15.17 -0.95
C PHE A 83 1.42 -15.78 0.11
N LEU A 84 0.12 -15.47 0.05
CA LEU A 84 -0.86 -16.01 1.00
C LEU A 84 -0.97 -17.53 0.89
N ALA A 85 -0.98 -18.07 -0.34
CA ALA A 85 -1.03 -19.51 -0.58
C ALA A 85 0.24 -20.21 -0.03
N GLU A 86 1.42 -19.65 -0.28
CA GLU A 86 2.71 -20.18 0.23
C GLU A 86 2.75 -20.14 1.78
N ASN A 87 2.07 -19.19 2.41
CA ASN A 87 1.98 -19.04 3.85
C ASN A 87 0.73 -19.69 4.47
N GLN A 88 0.08 -20.61 3.74
CA GLN A 88 -1.04 -21.42 4.21
C GLN A 88 -2.29 -20.61 4.62
N VAL A 89 -2.44 -19.40 4.14
CA VAL A 89 -3.68 -18.64 4.26
C VAL A 89 -4.63 -19.12 3.16
N SER A 90 -5.60 -19.94 3.56
CA SER A 90 -6.63 -20.46 2.65
C SER A 90 -7.62 -19.34 2.31
N LEU A 91 -7.88 -19.15 1.03
CA LEU A 91 -8.88 -18.20 0.52
C LEU A 91 -10.01 -18.96 -0.17
N ASP A 92 -11.24 -18.65 0.19
CA ASP A 92 -12.43 -19.13 -0.52
C ASP A 92 -12.69 -18.25 -1.75
N PRO A 93 -12.50 -18.77 -2.99
CA PRO A 93 -12.68 -17.96 -4.19
C PRO A 93 -14.08 -17.35 -4.33
N THR A 94 -15.09 -17.96 -3.72
CA THR A 94 -16.47 -17.46 -3.78
C THR A 94 -16.69 -16.21 -2.96
N LYS A 95 -15.78 -15.89 -2.05
CA LYS A 95 -15.79 -14.70 -1.18
C LYS A 95 -14.85 -13.58 -1.67
N LEU A 96 -14.13 -13.81 -2.77
CA LEU A 96 -13.25 -12.81 -3.38
C LEU A 96 -14.03 -11.89 -4.33
N ARG A 97 -14.91 -11.05 -3.77
CA ARG A 97 -15.85 -10.21 -4.54
C ARG A 97 -15.61 -8.70 -4.47
N GLY A 98 -14.46 -8.30 -3.91
CA GLY A 98 -14.13 -6.88 -3.72
C GLY A 98 -14.67 -6.29 -2.41
N ALA A 99 -14.24 -5.05 -2.11
CA ALA A 99 -14.49 -4.39 -0.81
C ALA A 99 -15.94 -3.98 -0.55
N THR A 100 -16.81 -4.01 -1.57
CA THR A 100 -18.16 -3.46 -1.50
C THR A 100 -19.16 -4.27 -0.64
N GLU A 101 -18.84 -5.50 -0.28
CA GLU A 101 -19.77 -6.37 0.46
C GLU A 101 -19.54 -6.40 1.98
N HIS A 102 -18.49 -5.75 2.48
CA HIS A 102 -18.13 -5.81 3.90
C HIS A 102 -18.39 -4.48 4.61
N ARG A 103 -19.63 -4.20 4.98
CA ARG A 103 -19.96 -3.08 5.85
C ARG A 103 -19.24 -3.24 7.19
N GLY A 104 -18.51 -2.20 7.60
CA GLY A 104 -17.74 -2.19 8.85
C GLY A 104 -16.27 -2.60 8.71
N THR A 105 -15.79 -2.84 7.48
CA THR A 105 -14.38 -3.11 7.17
C THR A 105 -13.73 -1.99 6.34
N GLU A 106 -14.30 -0.80 6.41
CA GLU A 106 -13.82 0.34 5.64
C GLU A 106 -12.55 0.90 6.27
N PRO A 107 -11.50 1.19 5.46
CA PRO A 107 -10.32 1.88 5.95
C PRO A 107 -10.67 3.27 6.49
N ASN A 108 -10.06 3.67 7.60
CA ASN A 108 -10.28 4.99 8.23
C ASN A 108 -9.63 6.15 7.45
N LEU A 109 -8.76 5.85 6.48
CA LEU A 109 -8.10 6.84 5.62
C LEU A 109 -8.58 6.68 4.18
N THR A 110 -8.81 7.79 3.52
CA THR A 110 -9.01 7.85 2.07
C THR A 110 -7.70 7.52 1.35
N THR A 111 -7.78 7.29 0.03
CA THR A 111 -6.60 7.07 -0.81
C THR A 111 -5.65 8.26 -0.76
N LEU A 112 -6.18 9.48 -0.85
CA LEU A 112 -5.37 10.70 -0.84
C LEU A 112 -4.68 10.91 0.51
N GLU A 113 -5.37 10.68 1.63
CA GLU A 113 -4.79 10.77 2.97
C GLU A 113 -3.69 9.73 3.18
N SER A 114 -3.92 8.46 2.76
CA SER A 114 -2.91 7.41 2.83
C SER A 114 -1.64 7.79 2.05
N LEU A 115 -1.81 8.28 0.81
CA LEU A 115 -0.70 8.69 -0.04
C LEU A 115 0.00 9.94 0.51
N SER A 116 -0.73 10.93 1.02
CA SER A 116 -0.14 12.13 1.63
C SER A 116 0.74 11.79 2.84
N LEU A 117 0.31 10.80 3.63
CA LEU A 117 1.01 10.40 4.84
C LEU A 117 2.28 9.58 4.55
N LEU A 118 2.27 8.74 3.52
CA LEU A 118 3.23 7.65 3.38
C LEU A 118 4.15 7.77 2.16
N GLN A 119 3.74 8.47 1.08
CA GLN A 119 4.43 8.37 -0.22
C GLN A 119 5.89 8.88 -0.19
N ALA A 120 6.19 9.94 0.56
CA ALA A 120 7.54 10.49 0.62
C ALA A 120 8.53 9.48 1.21
N GLU A 121 8.14 8.82 2.28
CA GLU A 121 8.96 7.79 2.92
C GLU A 121 9.00 6.51 2.10
N ALA A 122 7.90 6.15 1.42
CA ALA A 122 7.87 5.02 0.51
C ALA A 122 8.86 5.19 -0.66
N LEU A 123 8.97 6.41 -1.21
CA LEU A 123 9.99 6.73 -2.22
C LEU A 123 11.40 6.70 -1.64
N ALA A 124 11.58 7.11 -0.37
CA ALA A 124 12.87 7.01 0.30
C ALA A 124 13.28 5.54 0.55
N VAL A 125 12.34 4.65 0.86
CA VAL A 125 12.60 3.19 0.92
C VAL A 125 13.06 2.68 -0.44
N ALA A 126 12.36 3.00 -1.53
CA ALA A 126 12.77 2.60 -2.88
C ALA A 126 14.19 3.06 -3.22
N ALA A 127 14.51 4.32 -2.90
CA ALA A 127 15.84 4.89 -3.14
C ALA A 127 16.94 4.21 -2.30
N ARG A 128 16.66 3.92 -1.01
CA ARG A 128 17.60 3.25 -0.10
C ARG A 128 18.04 1.89 -0.62
N HIS A 129 17.11 1.12 -1.17
CA HIS A 129 17.37 -0.19 -1.74
C HIS A 129 17.77 -0.16 -3.22
N SER A 130 17.88 1.03 -3.82
CA SER A 130 18.19 1.21 -5.25
C SER A 130 17.22 0.43 -6.15
N LEU A 131 15.94 0.43 -5.82
CA LEU A 131 14.88 -0.22 -6.60
C LEU A 131 14.33 0.74 -7.66
N SER A 132 13.99 0.22 -8.84
CA SER A 132 13.09 0.93 -9.74
C SER A 132 11.70 1.07 -9.09
N LEU A 133 10.90 2.03 -9.56
CA LEU A 133 9.54 2.23 -9.02
C LEU A 133 8.65 1.00 -9.19
N GLN A 134 8.81 0.24 -10.28
CA GLN A 134 8.11 -1.02 -10.47
C GLN A 134 8.55 -2.07 -9.43
N GLN A 135 9.86 -2.24 -9.22
CA GLN A 135 10.38 -3.16 -8.19
C GLN A 135 9.96 -2.74 -6.78
N ALA A 136 9.90 -1.43 -6.51
CA ALA A 136 9.40 -0.92 -5.23
C ALA A 136 7.89 -1.17 -5.07
N ALA A 137 7.09 -1.08 -6.15
CA ALA A 137 5.68 -1.46 -6.13
C ALA A 137 5.50 -2.93 -5.78
N GLU A 138 6.30 -3.82 -6.36
CA GLU A 138 6.29 -5.26 -6.08
C GLU A 138 6.71 -5.54 -4.61
N ALA A 139 7.75 -4.86 -4.11
CA ALA A 139 8.16 -4.96 -2.70
C ALA A 139 7.07 -4.47 -1.73
N ALA A 140 6.39 -3.37 -2.05
CA ALA A 140 5.28 -2.87 -1.26
C ALA A 140 4.05 -3.81 -1.34
N ALA A 141 3.84 -4.52 -2.47
CA ALA A 141 2.81 -5.55 -2.57
C ALA A 141 3.14 -6.77 -1.69
N LEU A 142 4.41 -7.15 -1.60
CA LEU A 142 4.87 -8.20 -0.69
C LEU A 142 4.66 -7.80 0.78
N ALA A 143 4.98 -6.54 1.14
CA ALA A 143 4.68 -6.00 2.46
C ALA A 143 3.18 -6.03 2.76
N THR A 144 2.34 -5.65 1.78
CA THR A 144 0.88 -5.75 1.89
C THR A 144 0.44 -7.17 2.17
N ALA A 145 0.99 -8.15 1.45
CA ALA A 145 0.67 -9.57 1.62
C ALA A 145 1.05 -10.07 3.02
N PHE A 146 2.21 -9.65 3.53
CA PHE A 146 2.62 -9.95 4.91
C PHE A 146 1.63 -9.36 5.92
N ILE A 147 1.23 -8.09 5.77
CA ILE A 147 0.25 -7.45 6.66
C ILE A 147 -1.10 -8.19 6.62
N VAL A 148 -1.58 -8.57 5.42
CA VAL A 148 -2.82 -9.37 5.28
C VAL A 148 -2.69 -10.68 6.05
N LYS A 149 -1.58 -11.40 5.90
CA LYS A 149 -1.33 -12.66 6.63
C LYS A 149 -1.40 -12.44 8.14
N GLU A 150 -0.69 -11.43 8.66
CA GLU A 150 -0.66 -11.15 10.10
C GLU A 150 -2.04 -10.73 10.66
N CYS A 151 -2.84 -10.04 9.84
CA CYS A 151 -4.20 -9.62 10.20
C CYS A 151 -5.27 -10.70 9.96
N SER A 152 -4.95 -11.78 9.24
CA SER A 152 -5.94 -12.78 8.81
C SER A 152 -6.69 -13.47 9.96
N ALA A 153 -6.06 -13.62 11.11
CA ALA A 153 -6.68 -14.18 12.30
C ALA A 153 -7.77 -13.25 12.91
N SER A 154 -7.69 -11.93 12.67
CA SER A 154 -8.62 -10.95 13.23
C SER A 154 -9.76 -10.56 12.29
N ILE A 155 -9.48 -10.43 10.99
CA ILE A 155 -10.47 -9.97 10.00
C ILE A 155 -10.84 -11.01 8.93
N GLY A 156 -10.12 -12.13 8.89
CA GLY A 156 -10.24 -13.14 7.83
C GLY A 156 -9.36 -12.84 6.61
N GLY A 157 -8.86 -13.92 5.99
CA GLY A 157 -7.96 -13.82 4.83
C GLY A 157 -8.62 -13.18 3.62
N GLU A 158 -9.88 -13.53 3.33
CA GLU A 158 -10.64 -13.00 2.20
C GLU A 158 -10.93 -11.50 2.33
N VAL A 159 -11.26 -11.03 3.55
CA VAL A 159 -11.46 -9.60 3.81
C VAL A 159 -10.16 -8.85 3.56
N GLY A 160 -9.05 -9.33 4.14
CA GLY A 160 -7.73 -8.71 3.93
C GLY A 160 -7.32 -8.70 2.45
N PHE A 161 -7.54 -9.80 1.72
CA PHE A 161 -7.28 -9.89 0.29
C PHE A 161 -8.10 -8.88 -0.52
N ASN A 162 -9.40 -8.79 -0.25
CA ASN A 162 -10.30 -7.87 -0.96
C ASN A 162 -9.92 -6.40 -0.70
N VAL A 163 -9.63 -6.04 0.56
CA VAL A 163 -9.16 -4.69 0.92
C VAL A 163 -7.84 -4.35 0.19
N ALA A 164 -6.90 -5.28 0.17
CA ALA A 164 -5.62 -5.09 -0.54
C ALA A 164 -5.81 -4.96 -2.05
N ALA A 165 -6.59 -5.85 -2.67
CA ALA A 165 -6.87 -5.81 -4.11
C ALA A 165 -7.50 -4.49 -4.54
N PHE A 166 -8.45 -3.97 -3.75
CA PHE A 166 -9.07 -2.68 -3.99
C PHE A 166 -8.06 -1.54 -3.81
N GLY A 167 -7.23 -1.58 -2.76
CA GLY A 167 -6.18 -0.59 -2.52
C GLY A 167 -5.15 -0.52 -3.64
N PHE A 168 -4.75 -1.64 -4.24
CA PHE A 168 -3.87 -1.65 -5.42
C PHE A 168 -4.52 -0.92 -6.61
N VAL A 169 -5.81 -1.14 -6.85
CA VAL A 169 -6.55 -0.45 -7.91
C VAL A 169 -6.63 1.05 -7.62
N GLU A 170 -7.02 1.44 -6.41
CA GLU A 170 -7.10 2.84 -6.01
C GLU A 170 -5.75 3.54 -6.18
N GLY A 171 -4.67 2.99 -5.63
CA GLY A 171 -3.34 3.58 -5.72
C GLY A 171 -2.81 3.70 -7.15
N SER A 172 -3.09 2.70 -8.02
CA SER A 172 -2.63 2.70 -9.40
C SER A 172 -3.45 3.57 -10.35
N LYS A 173 -4.60 4.06 -9.88
CA LYS A 173 -5.54 4.88 -10.69
C LYS A 173 -5.88 6.23 -10.08
N THR A 174 -5.19 6.65 -9.03
CA THR A 174 -5.39 7.96 -8.39
C THR A 174 -4.13 8.79 -8.53
N VAL A 175 -4.26 10.02 -9.04
CA VAL A 175 -3.16 10.98 -9.07
C VAL A 175 -2.71 11.26 -7.64
N PRO A 176 -1.44 10.94 -7.30
CA PRO A 176 -0.96 11.10 -5.93
C PRO A 176 -0.70 12.57 -5.58
N PRO A 177 -0.65 12.92 -4.29
CA PRO A 177 -0.25 14.26 -3.85
C PRO A 177 1.11 14.66 -4.40
N ARG A 178 1.32 15.97 -4.61
CA ARG A 178 2.63 16.50 -4.97
C ARG A 178 3.59 16.33 -3.80
N LEU A 179 4.84 15.95 -4.08
CA LEU A 179 5.82 15.70 -3.03
C LEU A 179 6.19 16.96 -2.23
N GLU A 180 6.06 18.13 -2.85
CA GLU A 180 6.32 19.44 -2.23
C GLU A 180 5.21 19.85 -1.23
N GLU A 181 4.01 19.29 -1.39
CA GLU A 181 2.84 19.54 -0.54
C GLU A 181 2.78 18.61 0.68
N VAL A 182 3.71 17.67 0.82
CA VAL A 182 3.81 16.84 2.02
C VAL A 182 4.28 17.74 3.18
N VAL A 183 3.31 18.35 3.84
CA VAL A 183 3.48 19.22 4.99
C VAL A 183 4.40 18.53 5.99
N LYS A 184 5.51 19.20 6.35
CA LYS A 184 6.27 18.84 7.54
C LYS A 184 5.28 18.61 8.67
N PRO A 185 5.34 17.47 9.37
CA PRO A 185 4.48 17.26 10.53
C PRO A 185 4.63 18.50 11.42
N PRO A 186 3.54 19.03 11.98
CA PRO A 186 3.63 20.18 12.87
C PRO A 186 4.70 19.87 13.90
N ALA A 187 5.71 20.72 13.97
CA ALA A 187 6.81 20.52 14.89
C ALA A 187 6.21 20.28 16.27
N SER A 188 6.32 19.06 16.77
CA SER A 188 5.84 18.71 18.10
C SER A 188 6.48 19.68 19.07
N LYS A 189 5.69 20.60 19.65
CA LYS A 189 6.23 21.51 20.66
C LYS A 189 6.83 20.62 21.75
N PRO A 190 8.11 20.79 22.07
CA PRO A 190 8.74 19.95 23.06
C PRO A 190 7.95 20.11 24.37
N TRP A 191 7.44 19.04 24.91
CA TRP A 191 6.62 18.98 26.13
C TRP A 191 7.26 19.65 27.36
N TYR A 192 8.57 19.90 27.32
CA TYR A 192 9.35 20.55 28.40
C TYR A 192 9.32 22.09 28.35
N LYS A 193 8.57 22.73 27.45
CA LYS A 193 8.41 24.21 27.41
C LYS A 193 7.09 24.70 28.00
N VAL A 194 6.52 23.99 28.93
CA VAL A 194 5.35 24.43 29.72
C VAL A 194 5.79 24.62 31.17
N TRP A 195 6.63 25.61 31.36
CA TRP A 195 6.84 26.24 32.68
C TRP A 195 7.18 27.72 32.48
#